data_800a68c340848be995a7df7b0253798d
#
_entry.id   800a68c340848be995a7df7b0253798d
#
_cell.length_a   1.000
_cell.length_b   1.000
_cell.length_c   1.000
_cell.angle_alpha   90.00
_cell.angle_beta   90.00
_cell.angle_gamma   90.00
#
_symmetry.space_group_name_H-M   'P 1'
#
loop_
_entity.id
_entity.type
_entity.pdbx_description
1 polymer ?
#
loop_
_entity_poly.entity_id
_entity_poly.type
_entity_poly.pdbx_seq_one_letter_code
_entity_poly.pdbx_strand_id
1 'polypeptide(L)'
;MAEQRLLGVDMGVSAVKLALLEGGAVVRTARVEAGRFQLSDLDELLQAGPEAIAVTGMGASRFDGAFRGLPVRQVPEFSAIGAGALALSGLERALVASVGTGTAFVMAARGEPARHLGGSGVGGGTLMGLMQRMGGEPDAERVAACAARGDLRAVDLCIGDLTDRDIPGLPPYTTVSNFARLGREASSDDLARGAVNLVCQTVGMMAVFAARAERVQDVVLIGTPVTLPVFQELIHMVEWLHPVRFHVPPLAPFATAAGAAFFALSPERESDIVQ
;
A
#
# COMPACT_ATOMS: atom_id res chain seq x y z
N MET A 1 27.78 20.90 -0.30
CA MET A 1 27.14 20.32 -1.52
C MET A 1 25.67 20.67 -1.41
N ALA A 2 25.04 21.20 -2.47
CA ALA A 2 23.61 21.42 -2.46
C ALA A 2 22.92 20.07 -2.23
N GLU A 3 21.93 20.04 -1.34
CA GLU A 3 21.15 18.83 -1.10
C GLU A 3 20.35 18.51 -2.36
N GLN A 4 20.59 17.36 -2.96
CA GLN A 4 19.96 16.93 -4.20
C GLN A 4 18.45 16.81 -3.99
N ARG A 5 17.64 17.45 -4.84
CA ARG A 5 16.19 17.43 -4.81
C ARG A 5 15.64 16.66 -5.99
N LEU A 6 14.73 15.71 -5.72
CA LEU A 6 14.01 14.96 -6.75
C LEU A 6 12.52 14.91 -6.47
N LEU A 7 11.72 15.02 -7.52
CA LEU A 7 10.28 14.81 -7.45
C LEU A 7 9.94 13.39 -7.92
N GLY A 8 9.46 12.55 -7.02
CA GLY A 8 8.90 11.24 -7.35
C GLY A 8 7.41 11.35 -7.67
N VAL A 9 7.00 10.69 -8.74
CA VAL A 9 5.60 10.68 -9.23
C VAL A 9 5.16 9.23 -9.43
N ASP A 10 4.14 8.81 -8.69
CA ASP A 10 3.45 7.52 -8.90
C ASP A 10 2.13 7.77 -9.62
N MET A 11 2.08 7.38 -10.90
CA MET A 11 0.91 7.50 -11.79
C MET A 11 -0.04 6.31 -11.61
N GLY A 12 -0.62 6.19 -10.41
CA GLY A 12 -1.52 5.09 -10.08
C GLY A 12 -2.90 5.19 -10.74
N VAL A 13 -3.64 4.07 -10.77
CA VAL A 13 -4.97 3.96 -11.40
C VAL A 13 -6.03 4.80 -10.69
N SER A 14 -6.02 4.83 -9.36
CA SER A 14 -7.02 5.56 -8.55
C SER A 14 -6.56 6.94 -8.12
N ALA A 15 -5.25 7.14 -7.97
CA ALA A 15 -4.67 8.42 -7.55
C ALA A 15 -3.24 8.56 -8.06
N VAL A 16 -2.87 9.79 -8.42
CA VAL A 16 -1.48 10.21 -8.61
C VAL A 16 -0.93 10.67 -7.26
N LYS A 17 0.23 10.16 -6.91
CA LYS A 17 0.92 10.49 -5.66
C LYS A 17 2.27 11.09 -5.96
N LEU A 18 2.62 12.10 -5.21
CA LEU A 18 3.81 12.92 -5.40
C LEU A 18 4.62 12.91 -4.11
N ALA A 19 5.94 12.82 -4.22
CA ALA A 19 6.85 12.91 -3.09
C ALA A 19 8.09 13.71 -3.50
N LEU A 20 8.34 14.82 -2.84
CA LEU A 20 9.56 15.61 -3.01
C LEU A 20 10.60 15.14 -2.00
N LEU A 21 11.75 14.72 -2.51
CA LEU A 21 12.92 14.37 -1.73
C LEU A 21 13.92 15.54 -1.71
N GLU A 22 14.52 15.77 -0.54
CA GLU A 22 15.62 16.70 -0.32
C GLU A 22 16.63 16.06 0.64
N GLY A 23 17.89 15.97 0.26
CA GLY A 23 18.92 15.38 1.10
C GLY A 23 18.68 13.91 1.50
N GLY A 24 17.93 13.15 0.67
CA GLY A 24 17.58 11.76 0.98
C GLY A 24 16.38 11.59 1.93
N ALA A 25 15.66 12.65 2.27
CA ALA A 25 14.45 12.61 3.07
C ALA A 25 13.23 13.10 2.25
N VAL A 26 12.05 12.56 2.54
CA VAL A 26 10.78 13.06 1.96
C VAL A 26 10.36 14.31 2.74
N VAL A 27 10.35 15.47 2.06
CA VAL A 27 10.02 16.77 2.69
C VAL A 27 8.61 17.25 2.40
N ARG A 28 8.02 16.84 1.26
CA ARG A 28 6.64 17.20 0.88
C ARG A 28 5.97 16.05 0.14
N THR A 29 4.68 15.91 0.30
CA THR A 29 3.85 14.95 -0.44
C THR A 29 2.56 15.60 -0.91
N ALA A 30 2.02 15.10 -2.02
CA ALA A 30 0.69 15.47 -2.50
C ALA A 30 -0.01 14.25 -3.11
N ARG A 31 -1.34 14.27 -3.09
CA ARG A 31 -2.20 13.24 -3.68
C ARG A 31 -3.33 13.89 -4.46
N VAL A 32 -3.52 13.45 -5.69
CA VAL A 32 -4.61 13.90 -6.57
C VAL A 32 -5.36 12.67 -7.08
N GLU A 33 -6.68 12.70 -7.14
CA GLU A 33 -7.46 11.63 -7.79
C GLU A 33 -7.07 11.52 -9.27
N ALA A 34 -6.84 10.29 -9.75
CA ALA A 34 -6.33 10.07 -11.11
C ALA A 34 -7.23 10.68 -12.20
N GLY A 35 -8.55 10.63 -12.01
CA GLY A 35 -9.52 11.21 -12.94
C GLY A 35 -9.56 12.76 -12.95
N ARG A 36 -8.96 13.41 -11.96
CA ARG A 36 -8.87 14.88 -11.84
C ARG A 36 -7.47 15.41 -12.08
N PHE A 37 -6.47 14.53 -12.16
CA PHE A 37 -5.07 14.91 -12.27
C PHE A 37 -4.79 15.70 -13.55
N GLN A 38 -4.16 16.86 -13.38
CA GLN A 38 -3.62 17.68 -14.43
C GLN A 38 -2.11 17.88 -14.21
N LEU A 39 -1.36 18.12 -15.29
CA LEU A 39 0.08 18.36 -15.19
C LEU A 39 0.44 19.62 -14.39
N SER A 40 -0.50 20.56 -14.26
CA SER A 40 -0.38 21.73 -13.38
C SER A 40 -0.37 21.40 -11.90
N ASP A 41 -0.88 20.22 -11.48
CA ASP A 41 -0.85 19.78 -10.09
C ASP A 41 0.58 19.52 -9.59
N LEU A 42 1.53 19.41 -10.50
CA LEU A 42 2.96 19.31 -10.17
C LEU A 42 3.58 20.68 -9.82
N ASP A 43 2.95 21.79 -10.21
CA ASP A 43 3.56 23.13 -10.19
C ASP A 43 4.01 23.56 -8.79
N GLU A 44 3.21 23.26 -7.77
CA GLU A 44 3.55 23.61 -6.39
C GLU A 44 4.83 22.90 -5.91
N LEU A 45 5.02 21.62 -6.27
CA LEU A 45 6.22 20.88 -5.90
C LEU A 45 7.41 21.23 -6.81
N LEU A 46 7.16 21.61 -8.07
CA LEU A 46 8.20 22.07 -8.99
C LEU A 46 8.78 23.43 -8.57
N GLN A 47 8.00 24.30 -7.91
CA GLN A 47 8.50 25.57 -7.36
C GLN A 47 9.57 25.37 -6.28
N ALA A 48 9.61 24.19 -5.63
CA ALA A 48 10.69 23.86 -4.69
C ALA A 48 12.03 23.56 -5.36
N GLY A 49 12.10 23.60 -6.70
CA GLY A 49 13.33 23.49 -7.50
C GLY A 49 13.96 22.10 -7.51
N PRO A 50 13.20 21.01 -7.80
CA PRO A 50 13.80 19.71 -8.02
C PRO A 50 14.71 19.73 -9.26
N GLU A 51 15.76 18.92 -9.26
CA GLU A 51 16.71 18.80 -10.38
C GLU A 51 16.23 17.82 -11.45
N ALA A 52 15.36 16.87 -11.07
CA ALA A 52 14.78 15.87 -11.98
C ALA A 52 13.44 15.36 -11.43
N ILE A 53 12.69 14.70 -12.32
CA ILE A 53 11.43 14.02 -12.01
C ILE A 53 11.63 12.52 -12.25
N ALA A 54 11.31 11.70 -11.25
CA ALA A 54 11.30 10.24 -11.35
C ALA A 54 9.85 9.75 -11.40
N VAL A 55 9.44 9.11 -12.50
CA VAL A 55 8.05 8.73 -12.74
C VAL A 55 7.91 7.22 -12.76
N THR A 56 6.86 6.70 -12.13
CA THR A 56 6.52 5.28 -12.11
C THR A 56 5.00 5.07 -12.22
N GLY A 57 4.56 3.83 -12.32
CA GLY A 57 3.16 3.46 -12.44
C GLY A 57 2.63 3.42 -13.88
N MET A 58 1.41 2.89 -14.04
CA MET A 58 0.83 2.63 -15.38
C MET A 58 0.67 3.87 -16.26
N GLY A 59 0.52 5.05 -15.67
CA GLY A 59 0.41 6.33 -16.39
C GLY A 59 1.74 7.03 -16.69
N ALA A 60 2.88 6.43 -16.37
CA ALA A 60 4.20 7.03 -16.49
C ALA A 60 4.55 7.42 -17.95
N SER A 61 4.02 6.71 -18.95
CA SER A 61 4.20 7.02 -20.37
C SER A 61 3.67 8.40 -20.82
N ARG A 62 2.92 9.09 -19.95
CA ARG A 62 2.49 10.49 -20.20
C ARG A 62 3.64 11.49 -20.07
N PHE A 63 4.76 11.05 -19.51
CA PHE A 63 5.98 11.86 -19.36
C PHE A 63 7.06 11.30 -20.30
N ASP A 64 7.53 12.09 -21.22
CA ASP A 64 8.56 11.70 -22.19
C ASP A 64 9.76 12.64 -22.10
N GLY A 65 10.93 12.05 -21.82
CA GLY A 65 12.25 12.70 -21.84
C GLY A 65 12.43 13.87 -20.88
N ALA A 66 11.63 14.93 -21.02
CA ALA A 66 11.70 16.12 -20.18
C ALA A 66 10.32 16.74 -19.94
N PHE A 67 10.12 17.27 -18.74
CA PHE A 67 8.93 18.03 -18.39
C PHE A 67 9.31 19.39 -17.78
N ARG A 68 8.86 20.49 -18.40
CA ARG A 68 9.18 21.89 -18.00
C ARG A 68 10.69 22.16 -17.85
N GLY A 69 11.48 21.55 -18.71
CA GLY A 69 12.95 21.73 -18.72
C GLY A 69 13.68 20.83 -17.72
N LEU A 70 12.97 20.03 -16.92
CA LEU A 70 13.57 19.05 -16.01
C LEU A 70 13.66 17.69 -16.70
N PRO A 71 14.76 16.95 -16.53
CA PRO A 71 14.89 15.59 -17.03
C PRO A 71 13.87 14.68 -16.31
N VAL A 72 13.23 13.81 -17.09
CA VAL A 72 12.32 12.78 -16.56
C VAL A 72 12.99 11.43 -16.66
N ARG A 73 12.99 10.69 -15.55
CA ARG A 73 13.48 9.32 -15.47
C ARG A 73 12.31 8.36 -15.23
N GLN A 74 12.12 7.40 -16.13
CA GLN A 74 11.14 6.34 -15.97
C GLN A 74 11.72 5.29 -15.00
N VAL A 75 10.97 4.93 -13.96
CA VAL A 75 11.37 3.95 -12.95
C VAL A 75 10.43 2.76 -12.99
N PRO A 76 10.92 1.52 -13.11
CA PRO A 76 10.08 0.33 -13.03
C PRO A 76 9.29 0.30 -11.72
N GLU A 77 7.99 0.00 -11.80
CA GLU A 77 7.07 0.10 -10.65
C GLU A 77 7.52 -0.76 -9.46
N PHE A 78 7.94 -2.00 -9.71
CA PHE A 78 8.38 -2.88 -8.62
C PHE A 78 9.70 -2.42 -7.99
N SER A 79 10.58 -1.78 -8.76
CA SER A 79 11.79 -1.15 -8.24
C SER A 79 11.46 0.03 -7.34
N ALA A 80 10.49 0.88 -7.73
CA ALA A 80 10.01 1.99 -6.93
C ALA A 80 9.32 1.47 -5.63
N ILE A 81 8.47 0.44 -5.72
CA ILE A 81 7.86 -0.20 -4.56
C ILE A 81 8.92 -0.67 -3.56
N GLY A 82 9.91 -1.43 -4.03
CA GLY A 82 10.98 -1.96 -3.17
C GLY A 82 11.84 -0.86 -2.54
N ALA A 83 12.31 0.09 -3.36
CA ALA A 83 13.16 1.19 -2.89
C ALA A 83 12.45 2.06 -1.83
N GLY A 84 11.19 2.42 -2.09
CA GLY A 84 10.40 3.23 -1.16
C GLY A 84 10.09 2.51 0.14
N ALA A 85 9.70 1.26 0.08
CA ALA A 85 9.42 0.46 1.27
C ALA A 85 10.65 0.31 2.17
N LEU A 86 11.81 -0.04 1.61
CA LEU A 86 13.05 -0.19 2.38
C LEU A 86 13.55 1.15 2.92
N ALA A 87 13.49 2.22 2.12
CA ALA A 87 13.93 3.54 2.58
C ALA A 87 13.07 4.06 3.75
N LEU A 88 11.74 3.92 3.67
CA LEU A 88 10.84 4.43 4.70
C LEU A 88 10.76 3.53 5.94
N SER A 89 10.99 2.22 5.82
CA SER A 89 11.00 1.30 6.97
C SER A 89 12.36 1.20 7.66
N GLY A 90 13.44 1.59 6.99
CA GLY A 90 14.82 1.42 7.48
C GLY A 90 15.32 -0.04 7.42
N LEU A 91 14.57 -0.95 6.79
CA LEU A 91 14.94 -2.35 6.67
C LEU A 91 15.90 -2.56 5.48
N GLU A 92 16.82 -3.53 5.62
CA GLU A 92 17.73 -3.93 4.55
C GLU A 92 17.10 -4.94 3.58
N ARG A 93 16.15 -5.74 4.07
CA ARG A 93 15.47 -6.78 3.30
C ARG A 93 14.07 -7.02 3.86
N ALA A 94 13.06 -7.08 3.00
CA ALA A 94 11.68 -7.37 3.40
C ALA A 94 10.85 -7.89 2.23
N LEU A 95 9.78 -8.61 2.54
CA LEU A 95 8.63 -8.71 1.65
C LEU A 95 7.86 -7.39 1.70
N VAL A 96 7.50 -6.86 0.55
CA VAL A 96 6.66 -5.65 0.45
C VAL A 96 5.30 -6.02 -0.10
N ALA A 97 4.23 -5.67 0.62
CA ALA A 97 2.87 -5.73 0.12
C ALA A 97 2.42 -4.29 -0.21
N SER A 98 2.35 -3.99 -1.49
CA SER A 98 1.87 -2.69 -2.00
C SER A 98 0.36 -2.76 -2.21
N VAL A 99 -0.40 -2.21 -1.26
CA VAL A 99 -1.86 -2.23 -1.24
C VAL A 99 -2.41 -0.96 -1.87
N GLY A 100 -2.56 -0.99 -3.18
CA GLY A 100 -3.14 0.07 -4.00
C GLY A 100 -4.60 -0.23 -4.36
N THR A 101 -4.98 -0.08 -5.63
CA THR A 101 -6.29 -0.52 -6.17
C THR A 101 -6.45 -2.04 -6.01
N GLY A 102 -5.43 -2.81 -6.40
CA GLY A 102 -5.19 -4.20 -6.00
C GLY A 102 -3.98 -4.26 -5.08
N THR A 103 -3.36 -5.44 -4.96
CA THR A 103 -2.16 -5.65 -4.15
C THR A 103 -1.08 -6.34 -4.97
N ALA A 104 0.15 -5.82 -4.93
CA ALA A 104 1.33 -6.47 -5.45
C ALA A 104 2.27 -6.90 -4.31
N PHE A 105 2.89 -8.07 -4.45
CA PHE A 105 3.90 -8.59 -3.53
C PHE A 105 5.26 -8.54 -4.20
N VAL A 106 6.21 -7.87 -3.56
CA VAL A 106 7.56 -7.63 -4.08
C VAL A 106 8.58 -8.04 -3.03
N MET A 107 9.54 -8.88 -3.40
CA MET A 107 10.70 -9.12 -2.57
C MET A 107 11.72 -8.03 -2.83
N ALA A 108 12.14 -7.33 -1.79
CA ALA A 108 13.09 -6.23 -1.86
C ALA A 108 14.27 -6.46 -0.91
N ALA A 109 15.47 -6.19 -1.39
CA ALA A 109 16.70 -6.15 -0.59
C ALA A 109 17.58 -5.01 -1.08
N ARG A 110 18.29 -4.35 -0.15
CA ARG A 110 19.16 -3.21 -0.49
C ARG A 110 20.31 -3.69 -1.39
N GLY A 111 20.56 -2.98 -2.48
CA GLY A 111 21.59 -3.37 -3.44
C GLY A 111 21.16 -4.47 -4.44
N GLU A 112 19.98 -5.06 -4.30
CA GLU A 112 19.47 -6.10 -5.21
C GLU A 112 18.29 -5.58 -6.04
N PRO A 113 18.06 -6.08 -7.27
CA PRO A 113 16.85 -5.81 -8.03
C PRO A 113 15.59 -6.29 -7.28
N ALA A 114 14.58 -5.45 -7.24
CA ALA A 114 13.31 -5.83 -6.66
C ALA A 114 12.62 -6.90 -7.52
N ARG A 115 12.06 -7.94 -6.89
CA ARG A 115 11.47 -9.08 -7.59
C ARG A 115 9.98 -9.19 -7.32
N HIS A 116 9.18 -9.09 -8.36
CA HIS A 116 7.73 -9.31 -8.28
C HIS A 116 7.44 -10.78 -8.01
N LEU A 117 6.65 -11.06 -6.96
CA LEU A 117 6.27 -12.42 -6.57
C LEU A 117 4.86 -12.80 -7.04
N GLY A 118 4.04 -11.80 -7.30
CA GLY A 118 2.65 -11.98 -7.66
C GLY A 118 1.79 -10.86 -7.09
N GLY A 119 0.49 -11.02 -7.20
CA GLY A 119 -0.47 -10.03 -6.71
C GLY A 119 -1.88 -10.57 -6.60
N SER A 120 -2.78 -9.69 -6.20
CA SER A 120 -4.22 -9.98 -6.09
C SER A 120 -5.03 -8.76 -6.56
N GLY A 121 -6.19 -9.03 -7.15
CA GLY A 121 -7.19 -8.00 -7.41
C GLY A 121 -7.83 -7.44 -6.13
N VAL A 122 -7.51 -7.99 -4.95
CA VAL A 122 -8.03 -7.52 -3.67
C VAL A 122 -7.14 -6.40 -3.12
N GLY A 123 -7.74 -5.25 -2.83
CA GLY A 123 -7.05 -4.07 -2.32
C GLY A 123 -8.04 -2.92 -2.04
N GLY A 124 -7.56 -1.69 -2.09
CA GLY A 124 -8.37 -0.50 -1.87
C GLY A 124 -9.52 -0.35 -2.87
N GLY A 125 -9.31 -0.74 -4.15
CA GLY A 125 -10.39 -0.76 -5.14
C GLY A 125 -11.51 -1.73 -4.77
N THR A 126 -11.16 -2.91 -4.25
CA THR A 126 -12.14 -3.87 -3.73
C THR A 126 -12.92 -3.28 -2.56
N LEU A 127 -12.22 -2.68 -1.59
CA LEU A 127 -12.85 -2.03 -0.44
C LEU A 127 -13.86 -0.97 -0.86
N MET A 128 -13.44 -0.03 -1.71
CA MET A 128 -14.32 1.04 -2.19
C MET A 128 -15.50 0.49 -3.01
N GLY A 129 -15.23 -0.50 -3.88
CA GLY A 129 -16.27 -1.13 -4.70
C GLY A 129 -17.31 -1.89 -3.87
N LEU A 130 -16.91 -2.58 -2.81
CA LEU A 130 -17.82 -3.24 -1.87
C LEU A 130 -18.65 -2.19 -1.11
N MET A 131 -18.03 -1.15 -0.58
CA MET A 131 -18.74 -0.09 0.14
C MET A 131 -19.81 0.57 -0.74
N GLN A 132 -19.49 0.90 -1.98
CA GLN A 132 -20.45 1.45 -2.92
C GLN A 132 -21.63 0.51 -3.18
N ARG A 133 -21.40 -0.79 -3.37
CA ARG A 133 -22.44 -1.79 -3.61
C ARG A 133 -23.31 -2.07 -2.40
N MET A 134 -22.76 -1.89 -1.20
CA MET A 134 -23.50 -2.02 0.06
C MET A 134 -24.27 -0.73 0.44
N GLY A 135 -24.40 0.22 -0.49
CA GLY A 135 -25.19 1.45 -0.30
C GLY A 135 -24.43 2.59 0.42
N GLY A 136 -23.12 2.43 0.61
CA GLY A 136 -22.25 3.49 1.12
C GLY A 136 -21.64 4.34 0.01
N GLU A 137 -21.11 5.52 0.37
CA GLU A 137 -20.25 6.29 -0.50
C GLU A 137 -18.82 5.78 -0.41
N PRO A 138 -18.10 5.65 -1.55
CA PRO A 138 -16.72 5.17 -1.57
C PRO A 138 -15.73 6.29 -1.20
N ASP A 139 -15.85 6.80 0.03
CA ASP A 139 -14.94 7.78 0.63
C ASP A 139 -14.11 7.11 1.73
N ALA A 140 -12.78 7.28 1.66
CA ALA A 140 -11.85 6.57 2.55
C ALA A 140 -11.99 7.01 4.02
N GLU A 141 -12.26 8.29 4.28
CA GLU A 141 -12.43 8.80 5.65
C GLU A 141 -13.73 8.28 6.25
N ARG A 142 -14.80 8.26 5.46
CA ARG A 142 -16.08 7.71 5.87
C ARG A 142 -16.02 6.21 6.12
N VAL A 143 -15.33 5.46 5.24
CA VAL A 143 -15.09 4.01 5.44
C VAL A 143 -14.32 3.78 6.74
N ALA A 144 -13.27 4.58 7.01
CA ALA A 144 -12.50 4.49 8.25
C ALA A 144 -13.38 4.75 9.48
N ALA A 145 -14.18 5.81 9.44
CA ALA A 145 -15.07 6.18 10.55
C ALA A 145 -16.17 5.13 10.81
N CYS A 146 -16.80 4.58 9.76
CA CYS A 146 -17.78 3.51 9.88
C CYS A 146 -17.13 2.22 10.41
N ALA A 147 -16.03 1.79 9.82
CA ALA A 147 -15.35 0.56 10.22
C ALA A 147 -14.87 0.60 11.68
N ALA A 148 -14.50 1.78 12.19
CA ALA A 148 -14.10 1.95 13.59
C ALA A 148 -15.24 1.68 14.59
N ARG A 149 -16.50 1.88 14.20
CA ARG A 149 -17.68 1.65 15.06
C ARG A 149 -18.31 0.27 14.87
N GLY A 150 -17.99 -0.42 13.76
CA GLY A 150 -18.58 -1.69 13.41
C GLY A 150 -18.13 -2.86 14.29
N ASP A 151 -18.96 -3.89 14.33
CA ASP A 151 -18.68 -5.18 15.01
C ASP A 151 -18.57 -6.31 13.97
N LEU A 152 -17.40 -6.95 13.87
CA LEU A 152 -17.19 -8.09 12.96
C LEU A 152 -18.14 -9.25 13.25
N ARG A 153 -18.54 -9.45 14.51
CA ARG A 153 -19.47 -10.52 14.92
C ARG A 153 -20.87 -10.35 14.33
N ALA A 154 -21.19 -9.20 13.76
CA ALA A 154 -22.45 -9.00 13.06
C ALA A 154 -22.43 -9.55 11.62
N VAL A 155 -21.24 -9.65 11.00
CA VAL A 155 -21.07 -10.01 9.59
C VAL A 155 -20.25 -11.28 9.35
N ASP A 156 -19.19 -11.50 10.15
CA ASP A 156 -18.28 -12.62 9.99
C ASP A 156 -18.67 -13.80 10.88
N LEU A 157 -18.42 -15.00 10.38
CA LEU A 157 -18.52 -16.22 11.16
C LEU A 157 -17.17 -16.49 11.83
N CYS A 158 -17.15 -16.58 13.16
CA CYS A 158 -15.95 -16.80 13.96
C CYS A 158 -15.91 -18.21 14.57
N ILE A 159 -14.73 -18.63 15.05
CA ILE A 159 -14.56 -19.95 15.70
C ILE A 159 -15.51 -20.11 16.88
N GLY A 160 -15.66 -19.10 17.73
CA GLY A 160 -16.58 -19.14 18.87
C GLY A 160 -18.06 -19.25 18.53
N ASP A 161 -18.45 -19.07 17.26
CA ASP A 161 -19.80 -19.34 16.79
C ASP A 161 -20.04 -20.82 16.47
N LEU A 162 -18.95 -21.58 16.29
CA LEU A 162 -19.00 -22.99 15.88
C LEU A 162 -18.73 -23.95 17.03
N THR A 163 -17.99 -23.52 18.05
CA THR A 163 -17.61 -24.39 19.19
C THR A 163 -17.26 -23.55 20.41
N ASP A 164 -17.65 -24.10 21.59
CA ASP A 164 -17.22 -23.57 22.89
C ASP A 164 -15.88 -24.18 23.35
N ARG A 165 -15.27 -25.05 22.54
CA ARG A 165 -14.00 -25.71 22.89
C ARG A 165 -12.85 -24.78 22.52
N ASP A 166 -11.87 -24.66 23.42
CA ASP A 166 -10.61 -24.03 23.12
C ASP A 166 -9.87 -24.80 22.01
N ILE A 167 -9.51 -24.09 20.94
CA ILE A 167 -8.65 -24.60 19.85
C ILE A 167 -7.28 -23.97 20.04
N PRO A 168 -6.22 -24.72 20.36
CA PRO A 168 -4.89 -24.18 20.57
C PRO A 168 -4.41 -23.35 19.36
N GLY A 169 -4.01 -22.11 19.61
CA GLY A 169 -3.53 -21.17 18.57
C GLY A 169 -4.62 -20.51 17.75
N LEU A 170 -5.91 -20.74 18.02
CA LEU A 170 -7.04 -20.13 17.31
C LEU A 170 -8.06 -19.55 18.31
N PRO A 171 -7.95 -18.26 18.66
CA PRO A 171 -8.91 -17.60 19.55
C PRO A 171 -10.35 -17.65 19.04
N PRO A 172 -11.35 -17.60 19.91
CA PRO A 172 -12.77 -17.62 19.52
C PRO A 172 -13.18 -16.53 18.53
N TYR A 173 -12.49 -15.39 18.53
CA TYR A 173 -12.74 -14.28 17.61
C TYR A 173 -12.06 -14.43 16.23
N THR A 174 -11.33 -15.52 15.99
CA THR A 174 -10.72 -15.78 14.69
C THR A 174 -11.80 -15.98 13.63
N THR A 175 -11.78 -15.19 12.57
CA THR A 175 -12.72 -15.31 11.45
C THR A 175 -12.52 -16.64 10.74
N VAL A 176 -13.59 -17.41 10.64
CA VAL A 176 -13.65 -18.65 9.84
C VAL A 176 -14.10 -18.33 8.42
N SER A 177 -15.08 -17.43 8.28
CA SER A 177 -15.58 -17.02 6.96
C SER A 177 -16.07 -15.57 6.99
N ASN A 178 -15.50 -14.76 6.11
CA ASN A 178 -15.92 -13.38 5.96
C ASN A 178 -17.33 -13.30 5.39
N PHE A 179 -18.16 -12.41 5.93
CA PHE A 179 -19.55 -12.16 5.50
C PHE A 179 -20.46 -13.37 5.55
N ALA A 180 -20.12 -14.41 6.32
CA ALA A 180 -20.90 -15.66 6.37
C ALA A 180 -21.93 -15.70 7.51
N ARG A 181 -22.11 -14.63 8.27
CA ARG A 181 -23.12 -14.58 9.33
C ARG A 181 -24.48 -14.22 8.76
N LEU A 182 -25.15 -15.23 8.25
CA LEU A 182 -26.46 -15.08 7.61
C LEU A 182 -27.58 -14.90 8.65
N GLY A 183 -28.66 -14.21 8.26
CA GLY A 183 -29.87 -14.07 9.06
C GLY A 183 -29.79 -13.08 10.22
N ARG A 184 -28.72 -12.31 10.33
CA ARG A 184 -28.54 -11.22 11.29
C ARG A 184 -28.53 -9.89 10.57
N GLU A 185 -29.26 -8.89 11.08
CA GLU A 185 -29.16 -7.53 10.58
C GLU A 185 -27.78 -6.97 10.92
N ALA A 186 -27.10 -6.45 9.91
CA ALA A 186 -25.82 -5.77 10.04
C ALA A 186 -25.99 -4.29 9.65
N SER A 187 -25.44 -3.41 10.45
CA SER A 187 -25.40 -1.98 10.17
C SER A 187 -24.39 -1.66 9.06
N SER A 188 -24.47 -0.46 8.48
CA SER A 188 -23.45 0.02 7.53
C SER A 188 -22.05 0.07 8.15
N ASP A 189 -21.95 0.30 9.47
CA ASP A 189 -20.71 0.31 10.22
C ASP A 189 -20.11 -1.11 10.30
N ASP A 190 -20.93 -2.12 10.57
CA ASP A 190 -20.51 -3.53 10.61
C ASP A 190 -20.05 -4.01 9.23
N LEU A 191 -20.80 -3.66 8.18
CA LEU A 191 -20.44 -3.97 6.79
C LEU A 191 -19.11 -3.32 6.40
N ALA A 192 -18.88 -2.07 6.81
CA ALA A 192 -17.62 -1.38 6.55
C ALA A 192 -16.44 -2.10 7.24
N ARG A 193 -16.60 -2.49 8.52
CA ARG A 193 -15.58 -3.24 9.25
C ARG A 193 -15.32 -4.61 8.63
N GLY A 194 -16.38 -5.33 8.22
CA GLY A 194 -16.28 -6.60 7.50
C GLY A 194 -15.52 -6.47 6.18
N ALA A 195 -15.79 -5.41 5.40
CA ALA A 195 -15.09 -5.16 4.14
C ALA A 195 -13.59 -4.86 4.36
N VAL A 196 -13.25 -4.07 5.39
CA VAL A 196 -11.83 -3.85 5.77
C VAL A 196 -11.19 -5.16 6.21
N ASN A 197 -11.89 -5.98 7.01
CA ASN A 197 -11.38 -7.28 7.48
C ASN A 197 -11.11 -8.24 6.30
N LEU A 198 -12.04 -8.36 5.36
CA LEU A 198 -11.87 -9.20 4.16
C LEU A 198 -10.60 -8.82 3.39
N VAL A 199 -10.39 -7.53 3.14
CA VAL A 199 -9.20 -7.04 2.42
C VAL A 199 -7.95 -7.29 3.26
N CYS A 200 -7.98 -6.94 4.55
CA CYS A 200 -6.85 -7.08 5.46
C CYS A 200 -6.40 -8.54 5.60
N GLN A 201 -7.33 -9.46 5.85
CA GLN A 201 -7.02 -10.89 5.99
C GLN A 201 -6.51 -11.49 4.68
N THR A 202 -7.12 -11.14 3.54
CA THR A 202 -6.65 -11.64 2.24
C THR A 202 -5.21 -11.20 1.98
N VAL A 203 -4.92 -9.90 2.12
CA VAL A 203 -3.57 -9.35 1.93
C VAL A 203 -2.60 -9.93 2.96
N GLY A 204 -2.98 -9.95 4.24
CA GLY A 204 -2.16 -10.45 5.33
C GLY A 204 -1.78 -11.92 5.17
N MET A 205 -2.73 -12.79 4.85
CA MET A 205 -2.47 -14.22 4.67
C MET A 205 -1.63 -14.50 3.42
N MET A 206 -1.87 -13.78 2.30
CA MET A 206 -1.01 -13.88 1.11
C MET A 206 0.42 -13.41 1.44
N ALA A 207 0.57 -12.34 2.21
CA ALA A 207 1.88 -11.88 2.67
C ALA A 207 2.58 -12.92 3.56
N VAL A 208 1.86 -13.57 4.48
CA VAL A 208 2.39 -14.66 5.32
C VAL A 208 2.91 -15.81 4.46
N PHE A 209 2.15 -16.25 3.45
CA PHE A 209 2.58 -17.33 2.57
C PHE A 209 3.79 -16.93 1.72
N ALA A 210 3.80 -15.72 1.18
CA ALA A 210 4.93 -15.20 0.40
C ALA A 210 6.19 -15.05 1.29
N ALA A 211 6.05 -14.51 2.51
CA ALA A 211 7.15 -14.35 3.45
C ALA A 211 7.78 -15.70 3.85
N ARG A 212 6.95 -16.72 4.06
CA ARG A 212 7.40 -18.10 4.33
C ARG A 212 8.17 -18.68 3.12
N ALA A 213 7.66 -18.51 1.91
CA ALA A 213 8.32 -19.00 0.68
C ALA A 213 9.68 -18.30 0.49
N GLU A 214 9.77 -17.00 0.77
CA GLU A 214 10.99 -16.19 0.65
C GLU A 214 11.90 -16.27 1.89
N ARG A 215 11.49 -16.98 2.93
CA ARG A 215 12.23 -17.16 4.20
C ARG A 215 12.59 -15.82 4.84
N VAL A 216 11.64 -14.90 4.85
CA VAL A 216 11.72 -13.61 5.55
C VAL A 216 10.62 -13.51 6.61
N GLN A 217 10.82 -12.70 7.63
CA GLN A 217 9.82 -12.44 8.66
C GLN A 217 9.26 -11.02 8.57
N ASP A 218 10.02 -10.09 8.02
CA ASP A 218 9.63 -8.69 7.93
C ASP A 218 8.79 -8.46 6.67
N VAL A 219 7.59 -7.93 6.86
CA VAL A 219 6.64 -7.58 5.80
C VAL A 219 6.34 -6.09 5.89
N VAL A 220 6.73 -5.33 4.88
CA VAL A 220 6.41 -3.89 4.81
C VAL A 220 5.10 -3.70 4.05
N LEU A 221 4.13 -3.08 4.69
CA LEU A 221 2.84 -2.73 4.11
C LEU A 221 2.85 -1.28 3.66
N ILE A 222 2.63 -1.03 2.38
CA ILE A 222 2.54 0.32 1.80
C ILE A 222 1.22 0.52 1.06
N GLY A 223 0.85 1.77 0.81
CA GLY A 223 -0.39 2.14 0.15
C GLY A 223 -1.41 2.78 1.09
N THR A 224 -2.51 3.28 0.53
CA THR A 224 -3.51 4.02 1.33
C THR A 224 -4.31 3.13 2.29
N PRO A 225 -4.80 1.94 1.92
CA PRO A 225 -5.64 1.13 2.81
C PRO A 225 -4.95 0.74 4.11
N VAL A 226 -3.62 0.56 4.10
CA VAL A 226 -2.87 0.12 5.29
C VAL A 226 -2.76 1.19 6.38
N THR A 227 -3.10 2.45 6.07
CA THR A 227 -3.12 3.53 7.06
C THR A 227 -4.44 3.64 7.82
N LEU A 228 -5.47 2.89 7.43
CA LEU A 228 -6.73 2.84 8.18
C LEU A 228 -6.46 2.23 9.57
N PRO A 229 -6.87 2.90 10.68
CA PRO A 229 -6.63 2.36 12.02
C PRO A 229 -7.19 0.94 12.22
N VAL A 230 -8.37 0.67 11.66
CA VAL A 230 -8.98 -0.67 11.71
C VAL A 230 -8.17 -1.70 10.92
N PHE A 231 -7.56 -1.31 9.79
CA PHE A 231 -6.68 -2.22 9.05
C PHE A 231 -5.45 -2.59 9.90
N GLN A 232 -4.86 -1.62 10.59
CA GLN A 232 -3.70 -1.85 11.46
C GLN A 232 -4.07 -2.73 12.68
N GLU A 233 -5.23 -2.51 13.29
CA GLU A 233 -5.76 -3.38 14.34
C GLU A 233 -5.89 -4.83 13.85
N LEU A 234 -6.51 -5.03 12.68
CA LEU A 234 -6.79 -6.36 12.13
C LEU A 234 -5.52 -7.08 11.65
N ILE A 235 -4.55 -6.36 11.10
CA ILE A 235 -3.30 -6.99 10.64
C ILE A 235 -2.45 -7.48 11.82
N HIS A 236 -2.52 -6.82 12.97
CA HIS A 236 -1.87 -7.31 14.21
C HIS A 236 -2.47 -8.63 14.68
N MET A 237 -3.74 -8.91 14.41
CA MET A 237 -4.32 -10.23 14.69
C MET A 237 -3.71 -11.31 13.80
N VAL A 238 -3.42 -11.00 12.52
CA VAL A 238 -2.71 -11.92 11.62
C VAL A 238 -1.27 -12.14 12.11
N GLU A 239 -0.58 -11.07 12.52
CA GLU A 239 0.77 -11.13 13.07
C GLU A 239 0.83 -12.03 14.34
N TRP A 240 -0.14 -11.90 15.21
CA TRP A 240 -0.20 -12.71 16.43
C TRP A 240 -0.33 -14.22 16.14
N LEU A 241 -1.01 -14.59 15.04
CA LEU A 241 -1.22 -15.98 14.63
C LEU A 241 -0.04 -16.57 13.83
N HIS A 242 0.86 -15.75 13.33
CA HIS A 242 1.89 -16.17 12.37
C HIS A 242 3.26 -15.54 12.68
N PRO A 243 4.37 -16.26 12.42
CA PRO A 243 5.74 -15.78 12.71
C PRO A 243 6.23 -14.76 11.65
N VAL A 244 5.50 -13.67 11.48
CA VAL A 244 5.84 -12.52 10.63
C VAL A 244 5.73 -11.24 11.43
N ARG A 245 6.38 -10.18 11.00
CA ARG A 245 6.28 -8.82 11.56
C ARG A 245 5.81 -7.89 10.47
N PHE A 246 4.65 -7.25 10.68
CA PHE A 246 4.12 -6.27 9.76
C PHE A 246 4.58 -4.86 10.14
N HIS A 247 5.16 -4.14 9.18
CA HIS A 247 5.64 -2.77 9.33
C HIS A 247 4.83 -1.86 8.41
N VAL A 248 4.19 -0.86 8.99
CA VAL A 248 3.54 0.23 8.25
C VAL A 248 4.40 1.49 8.44
N PRO A 249 5.27 1.82 7.49
CA PRO A 249 6.16 2.97 7.66
C PRO A 249 5.39 4.30 7.61
N PRO A 250 5.93 5.36 8.20
CA PRO A 250 5.44 6.71 7.94
C PRO A 250 5.40 6.96 6.42
N LEU A 251 4.41 7.72 5.96
CA LEU A 251 4.20 8.01 4.54
C LEU A 251 3.94 6.76 3.66
N ALA A 252 3.48 5.64 4.23
CA ALA A 252 3.12 4.42 3.49
C ALA A 252 2.29 4.68 2.21
N PRO A 253 1.32 5.63 2.16
CA PRO A 253 0.60 5.96 0.93
C PRO A 253 1.48 6.49 -0.19
N PHE A 254 2.59 7.12 0.13
CA PHE A 254 3.50 7.80 -0.81
C PHE A 254 4.78 6.99 -1.08
N ALA A 255 4.89 5.79 -0.52
CA ALA A 255 6.11 4.99 -0.58
C ALA A 255 6.56 4.72 -2.02
N THR A 256 5.65 4.42 -2.94
CA THR A 256 5.99 4.16 -4.35
C THR A 256 6.49 5.44 -5.06
N ALA A 257 5.85 6.58 -4.80
CA ALA A 257 6.33 7.86 -5.34
C ALA A 257 7.71 8.24 -4.79
N ALA A 258 7.88 8.16 -3.47
CA ALA A 258 9.19 8.36 -2.83
C ALA A 258 10.23 7.37 -3.35
N GLY A 259 9.83 6.11 -3.53
CA GLY A 259 10.68 5.05 -4.05
C GLY A 259 11.16 5.28 -5.47
N ALA A 260 10.36 5.89 -6.33
CA ALA A 260 10.81 6.30 -7.65
C ALA A 260 11.97 7.30 -7.56
N ALA A 261 11.85 8.29 -6.67
CA ALA A 261 12.92 9.27 -6.45
C ALA A 261 14.14 8.64 -5.75
N PHE A 262 13.97 7.79 -4.73
CA PHE A 262 15.09 7.07 -4.10
C PHE A 262 15.84 6.18 -5.07
N PHE A 263 15.12 5.47 -5.94
CA PHE A 263 15.74 4.63 -6.97
C PHE A 263 16.56 5.46 -7.96
N ALA A 264 16.04 6.62 -8.38
CA ALA A 264 16.72 7.52 -9.30
C ALA A 264 17.96 8.22 -8.70
N LEU A 265 18.08 8.27 -7.35
CA LEU A 265 19.27 8.76 -6.64
C LEU A 265 20.42 7.74 -6.61
N SER A 266 20.15 6.45 -6.82
CA SER A 266 21.15 5.39 -6.71
C SER A 266 21.96 5.27 -8.00
N PRO A 267 23.28 5.61 -8.01
CA PRO A 267 24.07 5.64 -9.25
C PRO A 267 24.33 4.25 -9.86
N GLU A 268 24.13 3.18 -9.11
CA GLU A 268 24.45 1.81 -9.54
C GLU A 268 23.40 1.18 -10.48
N ARG A 269 22.31 1.90 -10.82
CA ARG A 269 21.15 1.33 -11.53
C ARG A 269 20.76 2.06 -12.83
N GLU A 270 21.68 2.88 -13.38
CA GLU A 270 21.44 3.52 -14.69
C GLU A 270 21.26 2.50 -15.84
N SER A 271 21.80 1.29 -15.70
CA SER A 271 21.65 0.23 -16.71
C SER A 271 20.26 -0.43 -16.72
N ASP A 272 19.48 -0.34 -15.65
CA ASP A 272 18.15 -0.98 -15.53
C ASP A 272 17.02 -0.06 -16.06
N ILE A 273 17.35 1.19 -16.40
CA ILE A 273 16.37 2.21 -16.85
C ILE A 273 16.04 2.06 -18.35
N VAL A 274 16.79 1.23 -19.08
CA VAL A 274 16.63 1.06 -20.55
C VAL A 274 16.42 -0.41 -20.89
N GLN A 275 15.23 -0.93 -20.63
CA GLN A 275 14.68 -2.09 -21.37
C GLN A 275 13.15 -2.02 -21.37
#